data_6ea22b66687950a3c42b3da4c4919658
#
_entry.id   6ea22b66687950a3c42b3da4c4919658
#
_cell.length_a   1.000
_cell.length_b   1.000
_cell.length_c   1.000
_cell.angle_alpha   90.00
_cell.angle_beta   90.00
_cell.angle_gamma   90.00
#
_symmetry.space_group_name_H-M   'P 1'
#
loop_
_entity.id
_entity.type
_entity.pdbx_description
1 polymer ?
#
loop_
_entity_poly.entity_id
_entity_poly.type
_entity_poly.pdbx_seq_one_letter_code
_entity_poly.pdbx_strand_id
1 'polypeptide(L)'
;MKTLSRRSFLKKGALYGVTLLTSLAGGRYYMEEIEPGWVEISQYTYSHPLIPPSFHRTRIVQFNDTHIGFQYDLDNLKKTIKTINSYKPDLICFAGDLLDNPVEYKVTSDLYEILNSLSAPLGKYAVYGNHDHGGYGTELYEQIMNKSGFKVLKNSAEILYKGSEKILIAGVDDASLGVPDINQALRGKPDNLFTLLLSHAPDYADTASSYPVNLQLSGHSHGGQIQIPFIGPLITPPHAKEYYEGLYELNAHFSLYVNRGLGTTRVPYRLLCRPEITVFDLHKGNVGTQPS
;
A
#
# COMPACT_ATOMS: atom_id res chain seq x y z
N MET A 1 -60.17 -2.35 0.93
CA MET A 1 -58.86 -2.60 1.53
C MET A 1 -58.90 -3.92 2.29
N LYS A 2 -58.05 -4.91 1.95
CA LYS A 2 -57.99 -6.17 2.70
C LYS A 2 -57.30 -5.91 4.04
N THR A 3 -58.02 -6.03 5.14
CA THR A 3 -57.47 -5.92 6.51
C THR A 3 -56.58 -7.15 6.78
N LEU A 4 -55.30 -6.91 7.14
CA LEU A 4 -54.39 -7.97 7.54
C LEU A 4 -54.84 -8.54 8.90
N SER A 5 -54.97 -9.86 9.02
CA SER A 5 -55.21 -10.50 10.31
C SER A 5 -54.00 -10.34 11.23
N ARG A 6 -54.23 -10.26 12.56
CA ARG A 6 -53.12 -10.19 13.57
C ARG A 6 -52.10 -11.29 13.39
N ARG A 7 -52.53 -12.50 13.04
CA ARG A 7 -51.62 -13.66 12.80
C ARG A 7 -50.74 -13.44 11.54
N SER A 8 -51.32 -12.86 10.46
CA SER A 8 -50.58 -12.55 9.24
C SER A 8 -49.56 -11.42 9.46
N PHE A 9 -49.94 -10.42 10.25
CA PHE A 9 -49.06 -9.31 10.63
C PHE A 9 -47.85 -9.82 11.42
N LEU A 10 -48.07 -10.65 12.47
CA LEU A 10 -47.00 -11.22 13.27
C LEU A 10 -46.06 -12.14 12.45
N LYS A 11 -46.64 -12.97 11.55
CA LYS A 11 -45.80 -13.81 10.67
C LYS A 11 -44.93 -12.97 9.71
N LYS A 12 -45.47 -11.93 9.13
CA LYS A 12 -44.72 -11.02 8.26
C LYS A 12 -43.64 -10.26 9.04
N GLY A 13 -43.95 -9.76 10.23
CA GLY A 13 -43.03 -9.09 11.12
C GLY A 13 -41.85 -10.01 11.53
N ALA A 14 -42.16 -11.26 11.90
CA ALA A 14 -41.13 -12.25 12.20
C ALA A 14 -40.25 -12.57 10.97
N LEU A 15 -40.85 -12.74 9.79
CA LEU A 15 -40.11 -12.97 8.55
C LEU A 15 -39.18 -11.80 8.24
N TYR A 16 -39.68 -10.55 8.28
CA TYR A 16 -38.81 -9.37 8.06
C TYR A 16 -37.69 -9.26 9.11
N GLY A 17 -37.98 -9.55 10.37
CA GLY A 17 -36.97 -9.58 11.44
C GLY A 17 -35.90 -10.60 11.17
N VAL A 18 -36.26 -11.83 10.80
CA VAL A 18 -35.28 -12.87 10.43
C VAL A 18 -34.47 -12.47 9.21
N THR A 19 -35.13 -11.95 8.15
CA THR A 19 -34.42 -11.50 6.94
C THR A 19 -33.42 -10.38 7.26
N LEU A 20 -33.81 -9.40 8.07
CA LEU A 20 -32.92 -8.31 8.48
C LEU A 20 -31.70 -8.86 9.26
N LEU A 21 -31.94 -9.72 10.25
CA LEU A 21 -30.85 -10.30 11.06
C LEU A 21 -29.87 -11.14 10.22
N THR A 22 -30.42 -11.96 9.29
CA THR A 22 -29.57 -12.75 8.40
C THR A 22 -28.79 -11.87 7.41
N SER A 23 -29.37 -10.79 6.90
CA SER A 23 -28.69 -9.85 6.04
C SER A 23 -27.59 -9.10 6.79
N LEU A 24 -27.82 -8.67 8.02
CA LEU A 24 -26.80 -8.01 8.85
C LEU A 24 -25.64 -8.98 9.20
N ALA A 25 -25.97 -10.20 9.58
CA ALA A 25 -24.96 -11.23 9.87
C ALA A 25 -24.14 -11.60 8.64
N GLY A 26 -24.79 -11.77 7.48
CA GLY A 26 -24.13 -12.03 6.20
C GLY A 26 -23.26 -10.87 5.74
N GLY A 27 -23.73 -9.63 5.90
CA GLY A 27 -22.95 -8.43 5.58
C GLY A 27 -21.72 -8.29 6.48
N ARG A 28 -21.86 -8.53 7.79
CA ARG A 28 -20.74 -8.55 8.70
C ARG A 28 -19.71 -9.62 8.31
N TYR A 29 -20.15 -10.85 8.07
CA TYR A 29 -19.27 -11.95 7.65
C TYR A 29 -18.52 -11.61 6.35
N TYR A 30 -19.20 -11.01 5.39
CA TYR A 30 -18.58 -10.57 4.14
C TYR A 30 -17.44 -9.55 4.41
N MET A 31 -17.72 -8.53 5.22
CA MET A 31 -16.75 -7.47 5.53
C MET A 31 -15.56 -7.96 6.36
N GLU A 32 -15.77 -8.98 7.21
CA GLU A 32 -14.77 -9.47 8.17
C GLU A 32 -13.92 -10.60 7.58
N GLU A 33 -14.52 -11.50 6.80
CA GLU A 33 -13.89 -12.75 6.38
C GLU A 33 -13.65 -12.86 4.86
N ILE A 34 -14.55 -12.28 4.05
CA ILE A 34 -14.48 -12.48 2.60
C ILE A 34 -13.65 -11.37 1.95
N GLU A 35 -14.07 -10.13 2.09
CA GLU A 35 -13.42 -9.02 1.38
C GLU A 35 -11.97 -8.79 1.81
N PRO A 36 -11.58 -8.89 3.11
CA PRO A 36 -10.17 -8.79 3.50
C PRO A 36 -9.25 -9.86 2.91
N GLY A 37 -9.80 -11.04 2.57
CA GLY A 37 -9.07 -12.11 1.89
C GLY A 37 -9.05 -12.00 0.37
N TRP A 38 -9.78 -11.07 -0.22
CA TRP A 38 -9.96 -10.95 -1.68
C TRP A 38 -9.02 -9.91 -2.29
N VAL A 39 -7.73 -10.24 -2.32
CA VAL A 39 -6.67 -9.35 -2.83
C VAL A 39 -6.88 -9.04 -4.32
N GLU A 40 -6.86 -7.77 -4.65
CA GLU A 40 -6.89 -7.26 -6.02
C GLU A 40 -5.47 -6.99 -6.51
N ILE A 41 -5.24 -7.26 -7.79
CA ILE A 41 -3.97 -6.95 -8.45
C ILE A 41 -4.22 -5.81 -9.44
N SER A 42 -3.76 -4.62 -9.08
CA SER A 42 -3.85 -3.44 -9.94
C SER A 42 -2.60 -3.34 -10.81
N GLN A 43 -2.76 -3.33 -12.12
CA GLN A 43 -1.64 -3.28 -13.06
C GLN A 43 -1.69 -1.99 -13.88
N TYR A 44 -0.54 -1.32 -13.98
CA TYR A 44 -0.40 -0.07 -14.70
C TYR A 44 0.85 -0.04 -15.56
N THR A 45 0.72 0.54 -16.73
CA THR A 45 1.86 1.04 -17.51
C THR A 45 2.11 2.49 -17.14
N TYR A 46 3.26 2.77 -16.53
CA TYR A 46 3.68 4.13 -16.17
C TYR A 46 4.73 4.64 -17.17
N SER A 47 4.42 5.72 -17.85
CA SER A 47 5.28 6.33 -18.88
C SER A 47 5.86 7.67 -18.42
N HIS A 48 7.17 7.87 -18.63
CA HIS A 48 7.82 9.13 -18.34
C HIS A 48 9.05 9.34 -19.24
N PRO A 49 9.33 10.57 -19.73
CA PRO A 49 10.45 10.82 -20.64
C PRO A 49 11.83 10.61 -20.00
N LEU A 50 11.96 10.76 -18.68
CA LEU A 50 13.19 10.50 -17.93
C LEU A 50 13.46 9.01 -17.66
N ILE A 51 12.53 8.10 -17.95
CA ILE A 51 12.81 6.67 -17.85
C ILE A 51 13.79 6.28 -18.95
N PRO A 52 14.98 5.76 -18.57
CA PRO A 52 16.00 5.38 -19.55
C PRO A 52 15.57 4.14 -20.36
N PRO A 53 16.06 3.96 -21.59
CA PRO A 53 15.75 2.80 -22.43
C PRO A 53 15.96 1.45 -21.74
N SER A 54 17.02 1.27 -20.94
CA SER A 54 17.27 0.01 -20.24
C SER A 54 16.25 -0.31 -19.15
N PHE A 55 15.54 0.70 -18.64
CA PHE A 55 14.46 0.54 -17.67
C PHE A 55 13.08 0.39 -18.33
N HIS A 56 13.00 0.44 -19.66
CA HIS A 56 11.76 0.12 -20.36
C HIS A 56 11.31 -1.32 -20.04
N ARG A 57 10.05 -1.49 -19.66
CA ARG A 57 9.45 -2.74 -19.13
C ARG A 57 10.08 -3.23 -17.82
N THR A 58 10.72 -2.35 -17.05
CA THR A 58 11.08 -2.67 -15.67
C THR A 58 9.82 -2.76 -14.84
N ARG A 59 9.65 -3.90 -14.16
CA ARG A 59 8.46 -4.17 -13.34
C ARG A 59 8.72 -3.83 -11.90
N ILE A 60 7.92 -2.92 -11.37
CA ILE A 60 7.88 -2.54 -9.96
C ILE A 60 6.65 -3.17 -9.34
N VAL A 61 6.80 -3.84 -8.19
CA VAL A 61 5.65 -4.27 -7.39
C VAL A 61 5.65 -3.53 -6.07
N GLN A 62 4.52 -2.89 -5.78
CA GLN A 62 4.25 -2.24 -4.49
C GLN A 62 3.29 -3.08 -3.67
N PHE A 63 3.57 -3.20 -2.38
CA PHE A 63 2.65 -3.65 -1.35
C PHE A 63 2.98 -2.96 -0.03
N ASN A 64 2.04 -2.90 0.90
CA ASN A 64 2.17 -2.17 2.17
C ASN A 64 1.05 -2.52 3.14
N ASP A 65 1.10 -1.94 4.35
CA ASP A 65 0.03 -1.98 5.34
C ASP A 65 -0.45 -3.42 5.60
N THR A 66 0.49 -4.30 5.90
CA THR A 66 0.15 -5.70 6.19
C THR A 66 -0.45 -5.86 7.57
N HIS A 67 -0.06 -5.01 8.54
CA HIS A 67 -0.52 -5.05 9.93
C HIS A 67 -0.54 -6.48 10.50
N ILE A 68 0.57 -7.22 10.29
CA ILE A 68 0.69 -8.59 10.77
C ILE A 68 0.48 -8.62 12.27
N GLY A 69 -0.38 -9.54 12.72
CA GLY A 69 -0.73 -9.69 14.13
C GLY A 69 -2.10 -9.14 14.51
N PHE A 70 -2.80 -8.43 13.60
CA PHE A 70 -4.21 -8.08 13.79
C PHE A 70 -5.11 -9.11 13.11
N GLN A 71 -5.46 -8.93 11.84
CA GLN A 71 -6.28 -9.87 11.07
C GLN A 71 -5.46 -10.59 9.97
N TYR A 72 -4.34 -9.98 9.60
CA TYR A 72 -3.41 -10.51 8.60
C TYR A 72 -2.30 -11.31 9.29
N ASP A 73 -2.09 -12.55 8.87
CA ASP A 73 -1.15 -13.49 9.47
C ASP A 73 0.00 -13.88 8.50
N LEU A 74 0.87 -14.77 8.95
CA LEU A 74 2.00 -15.25 8.14
C LEU A 74 1.56 -16.12 6.96
N ASP A 75 0.43 -16.80 7.04
CA ASP A 75 -0.10 -17.58 5.92
C ASP A 75 -0.64 -16.65 4.83
N ASN A 76 -1.26 -15.54 5.20
CA ASN A 76 -1.65 -14.48 4.29
C ASN A 76 -0.42 -13.85 3.62
N LEU A 77 0.61 -13.52 4.40
CA LEU A 77 1.87 -13.00 3.89
C LEU A 77 2.51 -13.97 2.90
N LYS A 78 2.55 -15.26 3.21
CA LYS A 78 3.10 -16.30 2.33
C LYS A 78 2.38 -16.39 0.99
N LYS A 79 1.04 -16.31 1.01
CA LYS A 79 0.21 -16.27 -0.23
C LYS A 79 0.51 -15.01 -1.03
N THR A 80 0.57 -13.86 -0.37
CA THR A 80 0.91 -12.57 -0.98
C THR A 80 2.27 -12.61 -1.67
N ILE A 81 3.30 -13.10 -0.99
CA ILE A 81 4.67 -13.19 -1.54
C ILE A 81 4.73 -14.16 -2.73
N LYS A 82 4.02 -15.29 -2.66
CA LYS A 82 3.89 -16.18 -3.80
C LYS A 82 3.25 -15.48 -5.01
N THR A 83 2.23 -14.68 -4.77
CA THR A 83 1.58 -13.87 -5.82
C THR A 83 2.56 -12.84 -6.38
N ILE A 84 3.23 -12.05 -5.53
CA ILE A 84 4.23 -11.06 -5.96
C ILE A 84 5.31 -11.70 -6.83
N ASN A 85 5.91 -12.81 -6.39
CA ASN A 85 6.96 -13.51 -7.14
C ASN A 85 6.45 -14.05 -8.50
N SER A 86 5.17 -14.38 -8.64
CA SER A 86 4.60 -14.83 -9.92
C SER A 86 4.60 -13.74 -10.99
N TYR A 87 4.60 -12.46 -10.58
CA TYR A 87 4.73 -11.31 -11.46
C TYR A 87 6.19 -11.02 -11.87
N LYS A 88 7.18 -11.72 -11.29
CA LYS A 88 8.61 -11.57 -11.59
C LYS A 88 9.06 -10.11 -11.50
N PRO A 89 8.92 -9.44 -10.36
CA PRO A 89 9.31 -8.04 -10.21
C PRO A 89 10.81 -7.83 -10.42
N ASP A 90 11.18 -6.74 -11.09
CA ASP A 90 12.55 -6.24 -11.11
C ASP A 90 12.89 -5.48 -9.82
N LEU A 91 11.90 -4.77 -9.28
CA LEU A 91 12.00 -3.92 -8.10
C LEU A 91 10.79 -4.15 -7.19
N ILE A 92 11.01 -4.25 -5.88
CA ILE A 92 9.95 -4.36 -4.88
C ILE A 92 9.99 -3.15 -3.97
N CYS A 93 8.82 -2.52 -3.77
CA CYS A 93 8.62 -1.38 -2.91
C CYS A 93 7.63 -1.73 -1.80
N PHE A 94 8.05 -1.59 -0.54
CA PHE A 94 7.20 -1.73 0.64
C PHE A 94 6.99 -0.36 1.28
N ALA A 95 5.77 0.14 1.27
CA ALA A 95 5.47 1.50 1.70
C ALA A 95 5.05 1.60 3.17
N GLY A 96 5.55 0.71 4.05
CA GLY A 96 5.39 0.80 5.51
C GLY A 96 4.24 -0.04 6.08
N ASP A 97 4.15 -0.01 7.40
CA ASP A 97 3.18 -0.69 8.26
C ASP A 97 3.20 -2.23 8.11
N LEU A 98 4.33 -2.82 8.54
CA LEU A 98 4.53 -4.28 8.52
C LEU A 98 3.75 -4.98 9.64
N LEU A 99 3.93 -4.53 10.88
CA LEU A 99 3.30 -5.10 12.07
C LEU A 99 2.21 -4.16 12.60
N ASP A 100 1.10 -4.69 13.10
CA ASP A 100 0.06 -3.85 13.70
C ASP A 100 0.51 -3.28 15.05
N ASN A 101 1.06 -4.13 15.91
CA ASN A 101 1.64 -3.75 17.20
C ASN A 101 3.02 -4.40 17.39
N PRO A 102 4.12 -3.69 17.07
CA PRO A 102 5.46 -4.24 17.21
C PRO A 102 5.86 -4.65 18.62
N VAL A 103 5.25 -4.03 19.65
CA VAL A 103 5.55 -4.33 21.07
C VAL A 103 4.98 -5.69 21.47
N GLU A 104 3.80 -6.03 20.99
CA GLU A 104 3.09 -7.26 21.34
C GLU A 104 3.42 -8.41 20.41
N TYR A 105 3.85 -8.12 19.19
CA TYR A 105 4.10 -9.14 18.18
C TYR A 105 5.39 -9.91 18.46
N LYS A 106 5.26 -11.21 18.62
CA LYS A 106 6.42 -12.09 18.78
C LYS A 106 6.99 -12.48 17.40
N VAL A 107 8.05 -11.82 17.01
CA VAL A 107 8.77 -12.10 15.75
C VAL A 107 9.33 -13.53 15.77
N THR A 108 9.03 -14.30 14.73
CA THR A 108 9.53 -15.66 14.53
C THR A 108 10.48 -15.75 13.34
N SER A 109 11.24 -16.84 13.24
CA SER A 109 12.09 -17.12 12.07
C SER A 109 11.31 -17.14 10.76
N ASP A 110 10.06 -17.60 10.81
CA ASP A 110 9.20 -17.75 9.63
C ASP A 110 8.93 -16.41 8.94
N LEU A 111 8.78 -15.31 9.71
CA LEU A 111 8.62 -13.99 9.12
C LEU A 111 9.81 -13.62 8.23
N TYR A 112 11.03 -13.85 8.71
CA TYR A 112 12.24 -13.58 7.94
C TYR A 112 12.33 -14.47 6.69
N GLU A 113 12.05 -15.77 6.83
CA GLU A 113 12.12 -16.73 5.73
C GLU A 113 11.11 -16.38 4.63
N ILE A 114 9.87 -16.02 5.02
CA ILE A 114 8.82 -15.63 4.09
C ILE A 114 9.23 -14.36 3.34
N LEU A 115 9.65 -13.29 4.04
CA LEU A 115 10.08 -12.04 3.42
C LEU A 115 11.34 -12.20 2.57
N ASN A 116 12.29 -13.06 2.98
CA ASN A 116 13.49 -13.37 2.20
C ASN A 116 13.19 -14.09 0.89
N SER A 117 12.06 -14.79 0.80
CA SER A 117 11.66 -15.49 -0.42
C SER A 117 11.21 -14.55 -1.55
N LEU A 118 11.04 -13.25 -1.28
CA LEU A 118 10.83 -12.23 -2.31
C LEU A 118 12.10 -12.03 -3.14
N SER A 119 11.94 -12.07 -4.46
CA SER A 119 13.03 -11.93 -5.43
C SER A 119 12.83 -10.73 -6.36
N ALA A 120 13.79 -9.82 -6.38
CA ALA A 120 13.80 -8.65 -7.26
C ALA A 120 15.25 -8.27 -7.60
N PRO A 121 15.69 -8.39 -8.87
CA PRO A 121 17.09 -8.16 -9.26
C PRO A 121 17.61 -6.74 -9.01
N LEU A 122 16.74 -5.72 -9.06
CA LEU A 122 17.11 -4.33 -8.76
C LEU A 122 16.99 -3.99 -7.27
N GLY A 123 16.54 -4.94 -6.45
CA GLY A 123 16.47 -4.80 -5.00
C GLY A 123 15.05 -4.70 -4.45
N LYS A 124 15.01 -4.70 -3.11
CA LYS A 124 13.81 -4.55 -2.30
C LYS A 124 13.99 -3.33 -1.41
N TYR A 125 13.09 -2.36 -1.50
CA TYR A 125 13.17 -1.10 -0.77
C TYR A 125 11.93 -0.89 0.09
N ALA A 126 12.12 -0.26 1.25
CA ALA A 126 11.06 -0.01 2.19
C ALA A 126 11.20 1.37 2.84
N VAL A 127 10.09 1.91 3.33
CA VAL A 127 10.04 3.08 4.21
C VAL A 127 9.30 2.73 5.49
N TYR A 128 9.43 3.57 6.50
CA TYR A 128 8.65 3.45 7.73
C TYR A 128 7.21 3.87 7.50
N GLY A 129 6.27 3.14 8.08
CA GLY A 129 4.95 3.63 8.38
C GLY A 129 4.82 4.04 9.85
N ASN A 130 3.66 4.54 10.23
CA ASN A 130 3.44 5.01 11.60
C ASN A 130 3.43 3.88 12.64
N HIS A 131 2.97 2.68 12.29
CA HIS A 131 3.06 1.52 13.18
C HIS A 131 4.50 1.03 13.33
N ASP A 132 5.32 1.13 12.29
CA ASP A 132 6.74 0.77 12.34
C ASP A 132 7.57 1.77 13.14
N HIS A 133 7.15 3.05 13.16
CA HIS A 133 7.89 4.15 13.78
C HIS A 133 7.61 4.30 15.27
N GLY A 134 6.41 4.08 15.70
CA GLY A 134 5.77 4.34 17.01
C GLY A 134 6.56 4.19 18.29
N GLY A 135 7.78 4.73 18.39
CA GLY A 135 8.59 4.83 19.61
C GLY A 135 9.10 3.50 20.19
N TYR A 136 8.54 2.38 19.75
CA TYR A 136 8.84 1.04 20.26
C TYR A 136 9.25 0.06 19.14
N GLY A 137 8.96 0.39 17.90
CA GLY A 137 9.10 -0.52 16.77
C GLY A 137 10.19 -0.17 15.77
N THR A 138 10.72 1.04 15.79
CA THR A 138 11.63 1.57 14.74
C THR A 138 12.84 0.67 14.51
N GLU A 139 13.57 0.31 15.57
CA GLU A 139 14.74 -0.57 15.46
C GLU A 139 14.34 -1.99 15.08
N LEU A 140 13.22 -2.50 15.62
CA LEU A 140 12.71 -3.82 15.30
C LEU A 140 12.31 -3.93 13.84
N TYR A 141 11.59 -2.93 13.32
CA TYR A 141 11.21 -2.88 11.91
C TYR A 141 12.44 -2.89 10.99
N GLU A 142 13.40 -2.00 11.26
CA GLU A 142 14.63 -1.92 10.47
C GLU A 142 15.41 -3.24 10.50
N GLN A 143 15.50 -3.88 11.66
CA GLN A 143 16.14 -5.20 11.79
C GLN A 143 15.42 -6.28 10.97
N ILE A 144 14.07 -6.31 11.03
CA ILE A 144 13.28 -7.26 10.25
C ILE A 144 13.54 -7.05 8.77
N MET A 145 13.38 -5.83 8.29
CA MET A 145 13.49 -5.51 6.88
C MET A 145 14.91 -5.76 6.34
N ASN A 146 15.94 -5.31 7.06
CA ASN A 146 17.33 -5.52 6.66
C ASN A 146 17.70 -7.01 6.63
N LYS A 147 17.32 -7.79 7.65
CA LYS A 147 17.53 -9.25 7.68
C LYS A 147 16.77 -9.97 6.59
N SER A 148 15.68 -9.38 6.12
CA SER A 148 14.86 -9.90 5.01
C SER A 148 15.30 -9.38 3.64
N GLY A 149 16.48 -8.72 3.56
CA GLY A 149 17.09 -8.23 2.34
C GLY A 149 16.40 -6.99 1.74
N PHE A 150 15.59 -6.28 2.51
CA PHE A 150 15.11 -4.95 2.14
C PHE A 150 16.12 -3.90 2.58
N LYS A 151 16.19 -2.81 1.83
CA LYS A 151 16.86 -1.60 2.25
C LYS A 151 15.82 -0.59 2.71
N VAL A 152 15.89 -0.19 3.97
CA VAL A 152 15.01 0.83 4.54
C VAL A 152 15.56 2.21 4.20
N LEU A 153 14.73 3.01 3.53
CA LEU A 153 15.08 4.38 3.14
C LEU A 153 14.43 5.35 4.14
N LYS A 154 15.26 5.92 5.00
CA LYS A 154 14.86 6.97 5.94
C LYS A 154 15.54 8.27 5.53
N ASN A 155 14.82 9.19 4.89
CA ASN A 155 15.34 10.44 4.36
C ASN A 155 16.63 10.24 3.54
N SER A 156 16.60 9.22 2.68
CA SER A 156 17.75 8.78 1.92
C SER A 156 17.36 8.28 0.53
N ALA A 157 18.34 8.21 -0.37
CA ALA A 157 18.09 7.75 -1.74
C ALA A 157 19.26 6.94 -2.28
N GLU A 158 18.94 6.03 -3.20
CA GLU A 158 19.91 5.19 -3.91
C GLU A 158 19.77 5.31 -5.42
N ILE A 159 20.89 5.20 -6.09
CA ILE A 159 20.93 5.10 -7.55
C ILE A 159 20.85 3.63 -7.93
N LEU A 160 19.84 3.28 -8.73
CA LEU A 160 19.67 1.95 -9.30
C LEU A 160 20.29 1.95 -10.70
N TYR A 161 21.11 0.95 -10.99
CA TYR A 161 21.76 0.77 -12.28
C TYR A 161 21.18 -0.39 -13.05
N LYS A 162 20.96 -0.20 -14.35
CA LYS A 162 20.65 -1.27 -15.30
C LYS A 162 21.52 -1.07 -16.55
N GLY A 163 22.61 -1.83 -16.65
CA GLY A 163 23.69 -1.52 -17.58
C GLY A 163 24.40 -0.21 -17.21
N SER A 164 24.56 0.69 -18.18
CA SER A 164 25.14 2.03 -17.98
C SER A 164 24.14 3.09 -17.55
N GLU A 165 22.85 2.79 -17.59
CA GLU A 165 21.78 3.75 -17.28
C GLU A 165 21.33 3.62 -15.82
N LYS A 166 20.70 4.65 -15.33
CA LYS A 166 20.36 4.76 -13.90
C LYS A 166 19.04 5.51 -13.68
N ILE A 167 18.36 5.15 -12.60
CA ILE A 167 17.24 5.88 -12.00
C ILE A 167 17.52 6.12 -10.52
N LEU A 168 16.74 6.96 -9.87
CA LEU A 168 16.83 7.20 -8.43
C LEU A 168 15.63 6.57 -7.72
N ILE A 169 15.87 5.87 -6.60
CA ILE A 169 14.86 5.53 -5.61
C ILE A 169 15.15 6.28 -4.33
N ALA A 170 14.18 7.01 -3.82
CA ALA A 170 14.24 7.79 -2.60
C ALA A 170 13.16 7.34 -1.63
N GLY A 171 13.40 7.54 -0.34
CA GLY A 171 12.39 7.34 0.69
C GLY A 171 12.50 8.40 1.76
N VAL A 172 11.37 8.85 2.26
CA VAL A 172 11.27 9.75 3.40
C VAL A 172 10.80 9.02 4.64
N ASP A 173 11.08 9.62 5.81
CA ASP A 173 10.59 9.12 7.09
C ASP A 173 9.05 9.24 7.17
N ASP A 174 8.43 8.58 8.13
CA ASP A 174 6.98 8.69 8.34
C ASP A 174 6.56 10.13 8.71
N ALA A 175 5.44 10.58 8.13
CA ALA A 175 4.94 11.93 8.38
C ALA A 175 4.15 12.07 9.68
N SER A 176 3.66 10.96 10.26
CA SER A 176 2.85 10.98 11.48
C SER A 176 3.70 10.95 12.74
N LEU A 177 4.73 10.11 12.77
CA LEU A 177 5.55 9.85 13.96
C LEU A 177 7.06 10.05 13.73
N GLY A 178 7.47 10.29 12.50
CA GLY A 178 8.84 10.60 12.10
C GLY A 178 9.05 12.07 11.74
N VAL A 179 10.10 12.32 10.98
CA VAL A 179 10.45 13.65 10.46
C VAL A 179 10.84 13.50 8.99
N PRO A 180 9.88 13.52 8.05
CA PRO A 180 10.16 13.40 6.63
C PRO A 180 10.94 14.61 6.11
N ASP A 181 12.08 14.34 5.46
CA ASP A 181 12.97 15.38 4.90
C ASP A 181 13.44 14.97 3.50
N ILE A 182 12.74 15.47 2.48
CA ILE A 182 13.06 15.22 1.08
C ILE A 182 14.35 15.93 0.65
N ASN A 183 14.70 17.07 1.26
CA ASN A 183 15.95 17.75 0.99
C ASN A 183 17.14 16.89 1.43
N GLN A 184 17.02 16.24 2.58
CA GLN A 184 18.02 15.31 3.05
C GLN A 184 18.08 14.09 2.12
N ALA A 185 16.94 13.52 1.76
CA ALA A 185 16.86 12.35 0.88
C ALA A 185 17.53 12.58 -0.48
N LEU A 186 17.31 13.73 -1.09
CA LEU A 186 17.82 14.06 -2.41
C LEU A 186 19.18 14.78 -2.41
N ARG A 187 19.76 15.06 -1.23
CA ARG A 187 21.02 15.81 -1.11
C ARG A 187 22.15 15.17 -1.92
N GLY A 188 22.72 15.93 -2.83
CA GLY A 188 23.85 15.49 -3.68
C GLY A 188 23.46 14.46 -4.74
N LYS A 189 22.17 14.27 -4.98
CA LYS A 189 21.67 13.40 -6.06
C LYS A 189 21.43 14.24 -7.32
N PRO A 190 21.60 13.63 -8.51
CA PRO A 190 21.25 14.31 -9.76
C PRO A 190 19.74 14.54 -9.87
N ASP A 191 19.33 15.72 -10.28
CA ASP A 191 17.94 16.15 -10.46
C ASP A 191 17.35 15.80 -11.84
N ASN A 192 18.17 15.29 -12.75
CA ASN A 192 17.80 14.92 -14.11
C ASN A 192 17.56 13.39 -14.27
N LEU A 193 17.45 12.65 -13.19
CA LEU A 193 17.10 11.23 -13.20
C LEU A 193 15.61 11.03 -13.01
N PHE A 194 15.07 9.94 -13.57
CA PHE A 194 13.77 9.45 -13.14
C PHE A 194 13.85 9.07 -11.66
N THR A 195 13.03 9.73 -10.85
CA THR A 195 13.02 9.57 -9.40
C THR A 195 11.71 8.95 -8.92
N LEU A 196 11.82 7.75 -8.33
CA LEU A 196 10.76 7.07 -7.60
C LEU A 196 10.89 7.41 -6.11
N LEU A 197 9.84 7.96 -5.52
CA LEU A 197 9.78 8.28 -4.08
C LEU A 197 8.88 7.27 -3.37
N LEU A 198 9.35 6.74 -2.25
CA LEU A 198 8.53 6.03 -1.28
C LEU A 198 8.20 6.97 -0.12
N SER A 199 6.92 7.12 0.17
CA SER A 199 6.41 7.83 1.35
C SER A 199 5.18 7.08 1.86
N HIS A 200 5.18 6.68 3.12
CA HIS A 200 4.01 6.00 3.68
C HIS A 200 2.76 6.87 3.58
N ALA A 201 2.85 8.12 4.02
CA ALA A 201 1.76 9.10 4.01
C ALA A 201 1.55 9.72 2.62
N PRO A 202 0.38 9.57 2.01
CA PRO A 202 0.13 10.05 0.64
C PRO A 202 0.08 11.57 0.53
N ASP A 203 -0.45 12.29 1.53
CA ASP A 203 -0.55 13.77 1.48
C ASP A 203 0.84 14.46 1.47
N TYR A 204 1.92 13.71 1.74
CA TYR A 204 3.28 14.20 1.54
C TYR A 204 3.58 14.57 0.07
N ALA A 205 2.76 14.10 -0.86
CA ALA A 205 2.86 14.40 -2.27
C ALA A 205 2.76 15.90 -2.57
N ASP A 206 2.03 16.67 -1.76
CA ASP A 206 1.97 18.12 -1.90
C ASP A 206 3.36 18.77 -1.70
N THR A 207 4.11 18.27 -0.73
CA THR A 207 5.50 18.69 -0.52
C THR A 207 6.39 18.17 -1.65
N ALA A 208 6.31 16.88 -1.96
CA ALA A 208 7.17 16.22 -2.94
C ALA A 208 7.01 16.80 -4.37
N SER A 209 5.83 17.34 -4.71
CA SER A 209 5.52 17.91 -6.02
C SER A 209 6.41 19.09 -6.42
N SER A 210 7.07 19.71 -5.43
CA SER A 210 8.00 20.85 -5.64
C SER A 210 9.46 20.40 -5.83
N TYR A 211 9.71 19.09 -5.85
CA TYR A 211 11.05 18.50 -5.98
C TYR A 211 11.17 17.69 -7.27
N PRO A 212 12.39 17.30 -7.69
CA PRO A 212 12.61 16.48 -8.87
C PRO A 212 12.21 15.02 -8.63
N VAL A 213 10.95 14.80 -8.31
CA VAL A 213 10.30 13.48 -8.12
C VAL A 213 9.30 13.27 -9.25
N ASN A 214 9.18 12.04 -9.74
CA ASN A 214 8.31 11.74 -10.88
C ASN A 214 7.14 10.82 -10.51
N LEU A 215 7.38 9.87 -9.62
CA LEU A 215 6.34 8.98 -9.12
C LEU A 215 6.52 8.79 -7.61
N GLN A 216 5.48 9.07 -6.83
CA GLN A 216 5.42 8.70 -5.41
C GLN A 216 4.53 7.47 -5.22
N LEU A 217 5.01 6.50 -4.44
CA LEU A 217 4.25 5.33 -4.01
C LEU A 217 3.97 5.43 -2.51
N SER A 218 2.69 5.36 -2.15
CA SER A 218 2.22 5.53 -0.78
C SER A 218 1.22 4.44 -0.36
N GLY A 219 1.00 4.30 0.96
CA GLY A 219 0.00 3.46 1.59
C GLY A 219 -0.83 4.24 2.60
N HIS A 220 -0.86 3.79 3.88
CA HIS A 220 -1.40 4.45 5.06
C HIS A 220 -2.93 4.62 5.10
N SER A 221 -3.54 4.95 3.99
CA SER A 221 -4.98 5.25 3.90
C SER A 221 -5.87 4.05 4.08
N HIS A 222 -5.38 2.85 3.73
CA HIS A 222 -6.17 1.62 3.54
C HIS A 222 -7.37 1.81 2.58
N GLY A 223 -7.38 2.87 1.75
CA GLY A 223 -8.57 3.30 1.01
C GLY A 223 -9.75 3.63 1.93
N GLY A 224 -9.49 3.91 3.23
CA GLY A 224 -10.47 4.09 4.29
C GLY A 224 -11.12 2.80 4.80
N GLN A 225 -10.71 1.61 4.33
CA GLN A 225 -11.23 0.27 4.64
C GLN A 225 -12.72 0.06 4.34
N ILE A 226 -13.58 1.04 4.64
CA ILE A 226 -15.01 1.00 4.40
C ILE A 226 -15.40 2.19 3.53
N GLN A 227 -15.88 1.89 2.33
CA GLN A 227 -16.34 2.91 1.38
C GLN A 227 -17.85 2.84 1.18
N ILE A 228 -18.46 3.99 1.01
CA ILE A 228 -19.85 4.11 0.66
C ILE A 228 -19.96 4.51 -0.81
N PRO A 229 -20.77 3.81 -1.62
CA PRO A 229 -20.97 4.18 -3.01
C PRO A 229 -21.32 5.66 -3.17
N PHE A 230 -20.62 6.35 -4.08
CA PHE A 230 -20.79 7.77 -4.42
C PHE A 230 -20.36 8.77 -3.34
N ILE A 231 -19.97 8.32 -2.14
CA ILE A 231 -19.49 9.16 -1.04
C ILE A 231 -17.99 8.98 -0.84
N GLY A 232 -17.49 7.75 -1.02
CA GLY A 232 -16.09 7.38 -0.77
C GLY A 232 -15.85 6.85 0.65
N PRO A 233 -14.62 6.96 1.16
CA PRO A 233 -14.25 6.42 2.46
C PRO A 233 -14.97 7.12 3.61
N LEU A 234 -15.41 6.32 4.60
CA LEU A 234 -16.02 6.87 5.81
C LEU A 234 -15.01 7.65 6.67
N ILE A 235 -13.81 7.11 6.78
CA ILE A 235 -12.73 7.67 7.61
C ILE A 235 -11.42 7.40 6.89
N THR A 236 -10.56 8.42 6.84
CA THR A 236 -9.16 8.30 6.45
C THR A 236 -8.28 8.83 7.58
N PRO A 237 -7.07 8.27 7.79
CA PRO A 237 -6.17 8.76 8.83
C PRO A 237 -5.63 10.16 8.52
N PRO A 238 -5.00 10.87 9.50
CA PRO A 238 -4.20 12.05 9.23
C PRO A 238 -3.14 11.76 8.16
N HIS A 239 -2.80 12.75 7.32
CA HIS A 239 -1.84 12.62 6.20
C HIS A 239 -2.29 11.68 5.05
N ALA A 240 -3.59 11.29 5.03
CA ALA A 240 -4.27 10.64 3.91
C ALA A 240 -5.69 11.19 3.74
N LYS A 241 -5.82 12.52 3.84
CA LYS A 241 -7.09 13.23 3.75
C LYS A 241 -7.40 13.63 2.32
N GLU A 242 -6.40 14.13 1.61
CA GLU A 242 -6.54 14.58 0.23
C GLU A 242 -6.43 13.40 -0.75
N TYR A 243 -5.52 12.47 -0.46
CA TYR A 243 -5.25 11.33 -1.34
C TYR A 243 -5.42 10.02 -0.56
N TYR A 244 -6.37 9.16 -0.98
CA TYR A 244 -6.69 7.97 -0.22
C TYR A 244 -6.65 6.65 -1.01
N GLU A 245 -6.73 6.65 -2.34
CA GLU A 245 -6.56 5.45 -3.16
C GLU A 245 -6.32 5.77 -4.64
N GLY A 246 -5.58 4.91 -5.33
CA GLY A 246 -5.39 4.98 -6.78
C GLY A 246 -4.41 6.03 -7.23
N LEU A 247 -4.53 6.44 -8.47
CA LEU A 247 -3.61 7.32 -9.17
C LEU A 247 -4.09 8.76 -9.15
N TYR A 248 -3.15 9.68 -8.85
CA TYR A 248 -3.32 11.13 -8.95
C TYR A 248 -2.21 11.72 -9.82
N GLU A 249 -2.56 12.46 -10.85
CA GLU A 249 -1.63 13.24 -11.67
C GLU A 249 -1.60 14.67 -11.10
N LEU A 250 -0.57 15.01 -10.32
CA LEU A 250 -0.54 16.27 -9.57
C LEU A 250 0.00 17.43 -10.41
N ASN A 251 0.90 17.13 -11.36
CA ASN A 251 1.40 18.10 -12.32
C ASN A 251 1.98 17.38 -13.57
N ALA A 252 2.54 18.14 -14.50
CA ALA A 252 3.02 17.61 -15.77
C ALA A 252 4.18 16.60 -15.69
N HIS A 253 4.80 16.43 -14.52
CA HIS A 253 5.97 15.54 -14.33
C HIS A 253 5.89 14.66 -13.09
N PHE A 254 4.86 14.81 -12.28
CA PHE A 254 4.75 14.11 -11.00
C PHE A 254 3.38 13.45 -10.80
N SER A 255 3.40 12.18 -10.50
CA SER A 255 2.21 11.39 -10.16
C SER A 255 2.36 10.76 -8.76
N LEU A 256 1.24 10.60 -8.08
CA LEU A 256 1.12 9.86 -6.82
C LEU A 256 0.28 8.62 -7.06
N TYR A 257 0.70 7.49 -6.52
CA TYR A 257 -0.14 6.31 -6.38
C TYR A 257 -0.32 5.93 -4.92
N VAL A 258 -1.56 5.76 -4.50
CA VAL A 258 -1.93 5.35 -3.14
C VAL A 258 -2.51 3.95 -3.17
N ASN A 259 -1.77 2.99 -2.64
CA ASN A 259 -2.17 1.60 -2.54
C ASN A 259 -3.04 1.39 -1.30
N ARG A 260 -4.11 0.58 -1.41
CA ARG A 260 -5.09 0.34 -0.35
C ARG A 260 -4.62 -0.61 0.75
N GLY A 261 -3.36 -1.06 0.70
CA GLY A 261 -2.80 -1.97 1.69
C GLY A 261 -3.39 -3.37 1.68
N LEU A 262 -2.77 -4.27 2.41
CA LEU A 262 -3.12 -5.69 2.45
C LEU A 262 -3.90 -6.09 3.70
N GLY A 263 -3.52 -5.57 4.86
CA GLY A 263 -4.17 -5.85 6.14
C GLY A 263 -5.34 -4.92 6.43
N THR A 264 -5.82 -5.05 7.63
CA THR A 264 -6.76 -4.12 8.28
C THR A 264 -6.13 -3.58 9.54
N THR A 265 -6.58 -2.45 10.02
CA THR A 265 -6.18 -1.87 11.31
C THR A 265 -7.38 -1.27 12.02
N ARG A 266 -7.36 -1.20 13.35
CA ARG A 266 -8.42 -0.68 14.23
C ARG A 266 -9.73 -1.48 14.19
N VAL A 267 -10.26 -1.79 13.00
CA VAL A 267 -11.48 -2.60 12.81
C VAL A 267 -11.20 -3.69 11.79
N PRO A 268 -11.70 -4.92 12.01
CA PRO A 268 -11.39 -6.08 11.14
C PRO A 268 -12.33 -6.11 9.91
N TYR A 269 -12.59 -4.96 9.27
CA TYR A 269 -13.56 -4.88 8.20
C TYR A 269 -13.00 -4.20 6.97
N ARG A 270 -13.34 -4.77 5.79
CA ARG A 270 -13.28 -4.08 4.51
C ARG A 270 -14.64 -4.13 3.82
N LEU A 271 -15.06 -3.03 3.20
CA LEU A 271 -16.27 -2.95 2.41
C LEU A 271 -16.06 -2.06 1.20
N LEU A 272 -16.23 -2.62 0.01
CA LEU A 272 -15.97 -1.97 -1.29
C LEU A 272 -14.56 -1.37 -1.38
N CYS A 273 -13.62 -2.01 -0.68
CA CYS A 273 -12.24 -1.56 -0.55
C CYS A 273 -11.32 -2.78 -0.37
N ARG A 274 -11.16 -3.57 -1.45
CA ARG A 274 -10.36 -4.80 -1.42
C ARG A 274 -8.88 -4.52 -1.16
N PRO A 275 -8.17 -5.40 -0.42
CA PRO A 275 -6.72 -5.35 -0.31
C PRO A 275 -6.05 -5.34 -1.68
N GLU A 276 -4.87 -4.73 -1.78
CA GLU A 276 -4.27 -4.48 -3.07
C GLU A 276 -2.78 -4.79 -3.13
N ILE A 277 -2.35 -5.39 -4.24
CA ILE A 277 -0.96 -5.41 -4.72
C ILE A 277 -0.93 -4.62 -6.02
N THR A 278 0.00 -3.66 -6.15
CA THR A 278 0.12 -2.87 -7.37
C THR A 278 1.36 -3.25 -8.16
N VAL A 279 1.19 -3.39 -9.46
CA VAL A 279 2.25 -3.72 -10.43
C VAL A 279 2.37 -2.58 -11.42
N PHE A 280 3.55 -2.00 -11.55
CA PHE A 280 3.88 -1.00 -12.57
C PHE A 280 4.87 -1.57 -13.57
N ASP A 281 4.58 -1.45 -14.85
CA ASP A 281 5.55 -1.62 -15.91
C ASP A 281 6.01 -0.22 -16.39
N LEU A 282 7.29 0.10 -16.17
CA LEU A 282 7.87 1.39 -16.54
C LEU A 282 8.07 1.47 -18.06
N HIS A 283 7.67 2.59 -18.67
CA HIS A 283 7.85 2.82 -20.09
C HIS A 283 8.49 4.17 -20.35
N LYS A 284 9.44 4.22 -21.28
CA LYS A 284 9.93 5.49 -21.81
C LYS A 284 8.88 6.06 -22.75
N GLY A 285 8.40 7.25 -22.45
CA GLY A 285 7.35 7.90 -23.26
C GLY A 285 6.93 9.24 -22.67
N ASN A 286 5.88 9.82 -23.22
CA ASN A 286 5.23 10.98 -22.60
C ASN A 286 4.65 10.57 -21.23
N VAL A 287 4.57 11.55 -20.32
CA VAL A 287 4.01 11.32 -18.98
C VAL A 287 2.58 10.79 -19.11
N GLY A 288 2.30 9.71 -18.40
CA GLY A 288 0.96 9.13 -18.37
C GLY A 288 0.94 7.76 -17.72
N THR A 289 -0.20 7.41 -17.21
CA THR A 289 -0.44 6.08 -16.61
C THR A 289 -1.70 5.48 -17.20
N GLN A 290 -1.61 4.23 -17.62
CA GLN A 290 -2.74 3.50 -18.20
C GLN A 290 -2.89 2.16 -17.47
N PRO A 291 -4.11 1.73 -17.15
CA PRO A 291 -4.38 0.35 -16.73
C PRO A 291 -3.85 -0.62 -17.78
N SER A 292 -3.20 -1.68 -17.35
CA SER A 292 -2.62 -2.73 -18.21
C SER A 292 -3.52 -3.93 -18.32
#